data_c06f5481d42f595f7bcee6ba0f5120ac
#
_entry.id   c06f5481d42f595f7bcee6ba0f5120ac
#
_cell.length_a   1.000
_cell.length_b   1.000
_cell.length_c   1.000
_cell.angle_alpha   90.00
_cell.angle_beta   90.00
_cell.angle_gamma   90.00
#
_symmetry.space_group_name_H-M   'P 1'
#
loop_
_entity.id
_entity.type
_entity.pdbx_description
1 polymer ?
#
loop_
_entity_poly.entity_id
_entity_poly.type
_entity_poly.pdbx_seq_one_letter_code
_entity_poly.pdbx_strand_id
1 'polypeptide(L)'
;LSLVLQHIGLYDDAREFCSWLEVAERFDCRGPNDTAEWLGVDRETMGKLNSPLDITLLQSFGKQTEHHPGEPIWEVMRMIGTELVGYLTSLRFRLDFVARHCEVWTMNEGDGGWKVLFLPHTESPPEEVSSALGWHVKALGLEEEVLALVYPDSRGEGYGMRRFNDDQRLDFSRLEEEADIRFAHARGFIAKTSSTEIERLKTLVSKAYRA
;
A
#
# COMPACT_ATOMS: atom_id res chain seq x y z
N LEU A 1 -1.42 -14.08 -17.73
CA LEU A 1 -2.27 -13.50 -16.66
C LEU A 1 -3.24 -12.48 -17.23
N SER A 2 -2.82 -11.53 -18.06
CA SER A 2 -3.68 -10.48 -18.64
C SER A 2 -4.90 -11.00 -19.37
N LEU A 3 -4.77 -12.07 -20.18
CA LEU A 3 -5.93 -12.67 -20.86
C LEU A 3 -6.98 -13.19 -19.90
N VAL A 4 -6.57 -13.76 -18.77
CA VAL A 4 -7.49 -14.22 -17.72
C VAL A 4 -8.17 -13.02 -17.06
N LEU A 5 -7.42 -11.99 -16.69
CA LEU A 5 -7.95 -10.76 -16.08
C LEU A 5 -8.93 -10.04 -17.02
N GLN A 6 -8.66 -10.00 -18.33
CA GLN A 6 -9.58 -9.47 -19.35
C GLN A 6 -10.86 -10.29 -19.38
N HIS A 7 -10.75 -11.62 -19.37
CA HIS A 7 -11.91 -12.51 -19.42
C HIS A 7 -12.86 -12.31 -18.23
N ILE A 8 -12.31 -12.08 -17.02
CA ILE A 8 -13.11 -11.85 -15.81
C ILE A 8 -13.40 -10.35 -15.54
N GLY A 9 -13.04 -9.44 -16.45
CA GLY A 9 -13.33 -8.00 -16.34
C GLY A 9 -12.54 -7.24 -15.29
N LEU A 10 -11.38 -7.75 -14.85
CA LEU A 10 -10.51 -7.12 -13.83
C LEU A 10 -9.20 -6.58 -14.38
N TYR A 11 -9.00 -6.55 -15.69
CA TYR A 11 -7.71 -6.16 -16.28
C TYR A 11 -7.35 -4.71 -16.02
N ASP A 12 -8.30 -3.79 -16.14
CA ASP A 12 -8.06 -2.36 -15.93
C ASP A 12 -7.75 -2.07 -14.47
N ASP A 13 -8.47 -2.69 -13.54
CA ASP A 13 -8.18 -2.60 -12.11
C ASP A 13 -6.80 -3.18 -11.76
N ALA A 14 -6.46 -4.32 -12.36
CA ALA A 14 -5.14 -4.91 -12.14
C ALA A 14 -4.01 -4.04 -12.69
N ARG A 15 -4.17 -3.39 -13.84
CA ARG A 15 -3.19 -2.44 -14.36
C ARG A 15 -3.04 -1.21 -13.48
N GLU A 16 -4.13 -0.71 -12.93
CA GLU A 16 -4.11 0.45 -12.04
C GLU A 16 -3.48 0.13 -10.69
N PHE A 17 -3.84 -1.01 -10.07
CA PHE A 17 -3.52 -1.32 -8.68
C PHE A 17 -2.36 -2.30 -8.48
N CYS A 18 -1.94 -3.01 -9.52
CA CYS A 18 -0.86 -3.98 -9.48
C CYS A 18 0.32 -3.53 -10.35
N SER A 19 1.16 -2.65 -9.83
CA SER A 19 2.34 -2.12 -10.55
C SER A 19 3.31 -3.21 -11.02
N TRP A 20 3.27 -4.39 -10.40
CA TRP A 20 4.05 -5.56 -10.77
C TRP A 20 3.54 -6.28 -12.03
N LEU A 21 2.28 -6.05 -12.45
CA LEU A 21 1.66 -6.81 -13.55
C LEU A 21 2.42 -6.63 -14.87
N GLU A 22 2.73 -5.40 -15.25
CA GLU A 22 3.45 -5.11 -16.49
C GLU A 22 4.88 -5.68 -16.46
N VAL A 23 5.54 -5.61 -15.30
CA VAL A 23 6.88 -6.19 -15.09
C VAL A 23 6.83 -7.70 -15.27
N ALA A 24 5.85 -8.38 -14.65
CA ALA A 24 5.67 -9.82 -14.73
C ALA A 24 5.38 -10.29 -16.17
N GLU A 25 4.51 -9.59 -16.90
CA GLU A 25 4.18 -9.89 -18.28
C GLU A 25 5.38 -9.71 -19.22
N ARG A 26 6.13 -8.62 -19.03
CA ARG A 26 7.33 -8.37 -19.80
C ARG A 26 8.39 -9.43 -19.53
N PHE A 27 8.57 -9.80 -18.26
CA PHE A 27 9.50 -10.84 -17.85
C PHE A 27 9.15 -12.20 -18.50
N ASP A 28 7.88 -12.57 -18.51
CA ASP A 28 7.38 -13.80 -19.10
C ASP A 28 7.52 -13.81 -20.63
N CYS A 29 7.13 -12.71 -21.29
CA CYS A 29 7.09 -12.65 -22.76
C CYS A 29 8.45 -12.34 -23.40
N ARG A 30 9.32 -11.56 -22.74
CA ARG A 30 10.58 -11.04 -23.32
C ARG A 30 11.84 -11.49 -22.55
N GLY A 31 11.64 -12.05 -21.37
CA GLY A 31 12.72 -12.57 -20.53
C GLY A 31 13.41 -11.51 -19.68
N PRO A 32 14.30 -11.99 -18.78
CA PRO A 32 14.88 -11.16 -17.72
C PRO A 32 15.85 -10.07 -18.21
N ASN A 33 16.53 -10.26 -19.34
CA ASN A 33 17.47 -9.25 -19.86
C ASN A 33 16.74 -8.03 -20.41
N ASP A 34 15.73 -8.25 -21.25
CA ASP A 34 14.87 -7.19 -21.81
C ASP A 34 14.14 -6.43 -20.68
N THR A 35 13.65 -7.15 -19.68
CA THR A 35 12.96 -6.53 -18.54
C THR A 35 13.92 -5.69 -17.70
N ALA A 36 15.14 -6.15 -17.45
CA ALA A 36 16.16 -5.39 -16.72
C ALA A 36 16.53 -4.10 -17.44
N GLU A 37 16.77 -4.18 -18.76
CA GLU A 37 17.06 -3.02 -19.61
C GLU A 37 15.91 -1.99 -19.56
N TRP A 38 14.68 -2.48 -19.72
CA TRP A 38 13.48 -1.62 -19.66
C TRP A 38 13.30 -0.92 -18.30
N LEU A 39 13.60 -1.61 -17.20
CA LEU A 39 13.54 -1.03 -15.84
C LEU A 39 14.76 -0.15 -15.52
N GLY A 40 15.80 -0.10 -16.38
CA GLY A 40 17.02 0.64 -16.12
C GLY A 40 17.88 0.05 -15.00
N VAL A 41 17.77 -1.27 -14.75
CA VAL A 41 18.57 -1.99 -13.73
C VAL A 41 19.45 -3.06 -14.40
N ASP A 42 20.55 -3.45 -13.73
CA ASP A 42 21.38 -4.54 -14.22
C ASP A 42 20.73 -5.92 -13.98
N ARG A 43 21.17 -6.91 -14.77
CA ARG A 43 20.64 -8.27 -14.72
C ARG A 43 20.89 -8.97 -13.38
N GLU A 44 21.97 -8.64 -12.68
CA GLU A 44 22.29 -9.21 -11.37
C GLU A 44 21.31 -8.69 -10.31
N THR A 45 21.00 -7.40 -10.34
CA THR A 45 19.98 -6.78 -9.49
C THR A 45 18.62 -7.43 -9.68
N MET A 46 18.20 -7.69 -10.94
CA MET A 46 16.98 -8.46 -11.21
C MET A 46 17.00 -9.85 -10.56
N GLY A 47 18.16 -10.53 -10.60
CA GLY A 47 18.32 -11.84 -9.98
C GLY A 47 18.17 -11.82 -8.45
N LYS A 48 18.55 -10.73 -7.79
CA LYS A 48 18.43 -10.56 -6.33
C LYS A 48 16.99 -10.39 -5.86
N LEU A 49 16.06 -10.06 -6.75
CA LEU A 49 14.64 -9.92 -6.43
C LEU A 49 13.91 -11.27 -6.36
N ASN A 50 14.50 -12.34 -6.90
CA ASN A 50 13.92 -13.67 -6.83
C ASN A 50 13.96 -14.22 -5.40
N SER A 51 12.80 -14.59 -4.89
CA SER A 51 12.71 -15.26 -3.60
C SER A 51 12.84 -16.79 -3.74
N PRO A 52 13.26 -17.52 -2.68
CA PRO A 52 13.19 -18.99 -2.68
C PRO A 52 11.77 -19.52 -2.90
N LEU A 53 10.75 -18.77 -2.46
CA LEU A 53 9.34 -19.14 -2.68
C LEU A 53 8.99 -19.13 -4.17
N ASP A 54 9.34 -18.04 -4.88
CA ASP A 54 9.06 -17.91 -6.32
C ASP A 54 9.74 -19.00 -7.13
N ILE A 55 11.02 -19.28 -6.83
CA ILE A 55 11.78 -20.36 -7.48
C ILE A 55 11.12 -21.72 -7.23
N THR A 56 10.68 -21.98 -5.99
CA THR A 56 10.03 -23.24 -5.62
C THR A 56 8.68 -23.41 -6.33
N LEU A 57 7.87 -22.36 -6.41
CA LEU A 57 6.60 -22.37 -7.13
C LEU A 57 6.78 -22.62 -8.63
N LEU A 58 7.70 -21.90 -9.28
CA LEU A 58 8.01 -22.07 -10.69
C LEU A 58 8.52 -23.46 -11.00
N GLN A 59 9.44 -24.00 -10.18
CA GLN A 59 9.94 -25.36 -10.35
C GLN A 59 8.85 -26.41 -10.15
N SER A 60 7.96 -26.22 -9.18
CA SER A 60 6.84 -27.13 -8.92
C SER A 60 5.81 -27.11 -10.05
N PHE A 61 5.53 -25.90 -10.59
CA PHE A 61 4.65 -25.75 -11.74
C PHE A 61 5.23 -26.38 -13.00
N GLY A 62 6.51 -26.18 -13.26
CA GLY A 62 7.19 -26.70 -14.46
C GLY A 62 7.47 -28.20 -14.48
N LYS A 63 7.21 -28.94 -13.39
CA LYS A 63 7.43 -30.41 -13.31
C LYS A 63 6.42 -31.24 -14.12
N GLN A 64 5.27 -30.68 -14.40
CA GLN A 64 4.16 -31.33 -15.10
C GLN A 64 3.62 -30.43 -16.20
N THR A 65 3.09 -31.01 -17.25
CA THR A 65 2.44 -30.29 -18.36
C THR A 65 0.97 -29.99 -18.07
N GLU A 66 0.36 -30.73 -17.16
CA GLU A 66 -1.04 -30.57 -16.74
C GLU A 66 -1.12 -30.58 -15.22
N HIS A 67 -2.01 -29.73 -14.66
CA HIS A 67 -2.27 -29.64 -13.24
C HIS A 67 -3.76 -29.86 -12.98
N HIS A 68 -4.06 -30.63 -11.93
CA HIS A 68 -5.43 -31.02 -11.58
C HIS A 68 -5.85 -30.52 -10.20
N PRO A 69 -7.18 -30.27 -9.99
CA PRO A 69 -7.72 -29.96 -8.67
C PRO A 69 -7.30 -30.99 -7.63
N GLY A 70 -6.87 -30.52 -6.47
CA GLY A 70 -6.41 -31.35 -5.36
C GLY A 70 -4.88 -31.59 -5.33
N GLU A 71 -4.14 -31.23 -6.37
CA GLU A 71 -2.67 -31.23 -6.32
C GLU A 71 -2.16 -30.03 -5.48
N PRO A 72 -1.08 -30.17 -4.70
CA PRO A 72 -0.57 -29.07 -3.86
C PRO A 72 -0.31 -27.79 -4.64
N ILE A 73 0.29 -27.87 -5.82
CA ILE A 73 0.56 -26.68 -6.65
C ILE A 73 -0.73 -26.03 -7.15
N TRP A 74 -1.74 -26.82 -7.53
CA TRP A 74 -3.05 -26.31 -7.92
C TRP A 74 -3.71 -25.52 -6.80
N GLU A 75 -3.69 -26.06 -5.57
CA GLU A 75 -4.32 -25.37 -4.42
C GLU A 75 -3.59 -24.06 -4.07
N VAL A 76 -2.26 -24.03 -4.16
CA VAL A 76 -1.50 -22.79 -3.98
C VAL A 76 -1.87 -21.76 -5.05
N MET A 77 -1.90 -22.13 -6.33
CA MET A 77 -2.27 -21.23 -7.42
C MET A 77 -3.72 -20.72 -7.29
N ARG A 78 -4.64 -21.61 -6.89
CA ARG A 78 -6.03 -21.25 -6.63
C ARG A 78 -6.14 -20.22 -5.48
N MET A 79 -5.40 -20.43 -4.40
CA MET A 79 -5.36 -19.52 -3.25
C MET A 79 -4.85 -18.14 -3.69
N ILE A 80 -3.72 -18.08 -4.40
CA ILE A 80 -3.16 -16.81 -4.90
C ILE A 80 -4.15 -16.08 -5.81
N GLY A 81 -4.79 -16.80 -6.74
CA GLY A 81 -5.79 -16.22 -7.63
C GLY A 81 -7.02 -15.69 -6.90
N THR A 82 -7.49 -16.42 -5.89
CA THR A 82 -8.62 -15.98 -5.04
C THR A 82 -8.28 -14.71 -4.28
N GLU A 83 -7.09 -14.63 -3.69
CA GLU A 83 -6.61 -13.44 -2.97
C GLU A 83 -6.46 -12.23 -3.91
N LEU A 84 -5.91 -12.41 -5.10
CA LEU A 84 -5.78 -11.34 -6.08
C LEU A 84 -7.14 -10.78 -6.51
N VAL A 85 -8.09 -11.66 -6.86
CA VAL A 85 -9.46 -11.24 -7.23
C VAL A 85 -10.15 -10.53 -6.07
N GLY A 86 -10.06 -11.10 -4.86
CA GLY A 86 -10.59 -10.48 -3.65
C GLY A 86 -9.99 -9.10 -3.37
N TYR A 87 -8.67 -8.95 -3.52
CA TYR A 87 -7.99 -7.67 -3.37
C TYR A 87 -8.51 -6.62 -4.35
N LEU A 88 -8.54 -6.94 -5.66
CA LEU A 88 -8.96 -5.99 -6.69
C LEU A 88 -10.42 -5.55 -6.52
N THR A 89 -11.32 -6.48 -6.25
CA THR A 89 -12.75 -6.18 -6.08
C THR A 89 -13.02 -5.38 -4.80
N SER A 90 -12.34 -5.72 -3.70
CA SER A 90 -12.51 -5.01 -2.43
C SER A 90 -11.83 -3.63 -2.41
N LEU A 91 -10.77 -3.43 -3.19
CA LEU A 91 -10.06 -2.16 -3.25
C LEU A 91 -10.94 -1.05 -3.83
N ARG A 92 -11.71 -1.31 -4.89
CA ARG A 92 -12.69 -0.34 -5.44
C ARG A 92 -13.67 0.11 -4.37
N PHE A 93 -14.24 -0.83 -3.64
CA PHE A 93 -15.18 -0.52 -2.55
C PHE A 93 -14.53 0.34 -1.45
N ARG A 94 -13.29 0.01 -1.06
CA ARG A 94 -12.52 0.81 -0.07
C ARG A 94 -12.20 2.21 -0.59
N LEU A 95 -11.85 2.35 -1.87
CA LEU A 95 -11.59 3.67 -2.49
C LEU A 95 -12.82 4.55 -2.51
N ASP A 96 -13.99 4.00 -2.87
CA ASP A 96 -15.25 4.74 -2.84
C ASP A 96 -15.62 5.19 -1.41
N PHE A 97 -15.31 4.36 -0.41
CA PHE A 97 -15.51 4.71 0.99
C PHE A 97 -14.55 5.84 1.41
N VAL A 98 -13.27 5.71 1.13
CA VAL A 98 -12.23 6.71 1.46
C VAL A 98 -12.54 8.04 0.78
N ALA A 99 -12.94 8.03 -0.50
CA ALA A 99 -13.29 9.24 -1.24
C ALA A 99 -14.45 10.03 -0.63
N ARG A 100 -15.37 9.34 0.05
CA ARG A 100 -16.53 9.99 0.71
C ARG A 100 -16.25 10.49 2.12
N HIS A 101 -15.22 9.96 2.80
CA HIS A 101 -15.02 10.21 4.23
C HIS A 101 -13.70 10.88 4.57
N CYS A 102 -12.69 10.84 3.68
CA CYS A 102 -11.41 11.47 3.94
C CYS A 102 -11.49 13.00 3.84
N GLU A 103 -10.69 13.64 4.68
CA GLU A 103 -10.41 15.06 4.66
C GLU A 103 -8.94 15.31 4.33
N VAL A 104 -8.65 16.42 3.70
CA VAL A 104 -7.26 16.88 3.47
C VAL A 104 -7.01 18.07 4.38
N TRP A 105 -6.05 17.93 5.30
CA TRP A 105 -5.61 19.04 6.12
C TRP A 105 -4.41 19.72 5.51
N THR A 106 -4.41 21.07 5.49
CA THR A 106 -3.22 21.86 5.16
C THR A 106 -2.48 22.17 6.45
N MET A 107 -1.19 21.87 6.46
CA MET A 107 -0.29 22.11 7.59
C MET A 107 0.68 23.23 7.22
N ASN A 108 1.03 24.09 8.20
CA ASN A 108 1.98 25.20 8.03
C ASN A 108 1.64 26.08 6.81
N GLU A 109 0.59 26.88 6.91
CA GLU A 109 0.08 27.78 5.84
C GLU A 109 1.05 28.90 5.38
N GLY A 110 2.33 28.86 5.80
CA GLY A 110 3.40 29.71 5.32
C GLY A 110 4.17 29.10 4.13
N ASP A 111 5.36 29.62 3.85
CA ASP A 111 6.24 29.13 2.78
C ASP A 111 6.45 27.62 2.86
N GLY A 112 5.88 26.87 1.90
CA GLY A 112 6.04 25.42 1.80
C GLY A 112 5.00 24.57 2.56
N GLY A 113 3.76 25.04 2.68
CA GLY A 113 2.65 24.27 3.26
C GLY A 113 2.54 22.86 2.67
N TRP A 114 2.31 21.86 3.54
CA TRP A 114 2.15 20.47 3.16
C TRP A 114 0.81 19.90 3.66
N LYS A 115 0.45 18.72 3.21
CA LYS A 115 -0.88 18.16 3.47
C LYS A 115 -0.83 16.84 4.24
N VAL A 116 -1.94 16.55 4.89
CA VAL A 116 -2.24 15.29 5.59
C VAL A 116 -3.55 14.76 5.02
N LEU A 117 -3.59 13.50 4.64
CA LEU A 117 -4.85 12.81 4.39
C LEU A 117 -5.35 12.21 5.71
N PHE A 118 -6.52 12.62 6.15
CA PHE A 118 -7.18 12.18 7.38
C PHE A 118 -8.43 11.39 7.07
N LEU A 119 -8.53 10.20 7.64
CA LEU A 119 -9.75 9.39 7.66
C LEU A 119 -10.33 9.43 9.07
N PRO A 120 -11.51 10.04 9.31
CA PRO A 120 -12.15 10.04 10.62
C PRO A 120 -12.67 8.65 11.02
N HIS A 121 -12.97 8.47 12.31
CA HIS A 121 -13.79 7.33 12.75
C HIS A 121 -15.16 7.39 12.09
N THR A 122 -15.60 6.26 11.56
CA THR A 122 -16.91 6.10 10.92
C THR A 122 -17.61 4.87 11.46
N GLU A 123 -18.94 4.85 11.37
CA GLU A 123 -19.71 3.64 11.64
C GLU A 123 -19.46 2.61 10.51
N SER A 124 -19.09 1.40 10.88
CA SER A 124 -18.91 0.27 9.95
C SER A 124 -17.96 0.52 8.76
N PRO A 125 -16.69 0.91 9.00
CA PRO A 125 -15.72 1.02 7.92
C PRO A 125 -15.45 -0.35 7.27
N PRO A 126 -15.10 -0.39 5.98
CA PRO A 126 -14.60 -1.61 5.36
C PRO A 126 -13.36 -2.15 6.07
N GLU A 127 -13.19 -3.46 6.07
CA GLU A 127 -11.94 -4.07 6.52
C GLU A 127 -10.75 -3.50 5.74
N GLU A 128 -9.63 -3.31 6.42
CA GLU A 128 -8.38 -2.80 5.83
C GLU A 128 -8.52 -1.47 5.05
N VAL A 129 -9.48 -0.62 5.39
CA VAL A 129 -9.74 0.64 4.69
C VAL A 129 -8.49 1.53 4.56
N SER A 130 -7.59 1.48 5.56
CA SER A 130 -6.33 2.24 5.53
C SER A 130 -5.38 1.86 4.38
N SER A 131 -5.56 0.67 3.77
CA SER A 131 -4.79 0.25 2.60
C SER A 131 -5.12 1.07 1.34
N ALA A 132 -6.33 1.63 1.27
CA ALA A 132 -6.77 2.45 0.14
C ALA A 132 -6.34 3.93 0.21
N LEU A 133 -5.85 4.42 1.38
CA LEU A 133 -5.51 5.83 1.55
C LEU A 133 -4.43 6.32 0.58
N GLY A 134 -3.37 5.53 0.38
CA GLY A 134 -2.31 5.89 -0.57
C GLY A 134 -2.81 5.98 -2.01
N TRP A 135 -3.72 5.11 -2.40
CA TRP A 135 -4.36 5.16 -3.71
C TRP A 135 -5.26 6.39 -3.86
N HIS A 136 -5.95 6.78 -2.80
CA HIS A 136 -6.77 7.98 -2.81
C HIS A 136 -5.91 9.25 -2.94
N VAL A 137 -4.75 9.33 -2.27
CA VAL A 137 -3.79 10.44 -2.48
C VAL A 137 -3.40 10.56 -3.96
N LYS A 138 -3.09 9.43 -4.61
CA LYS A 138 -2.77 9.38 -6.06
C LYS A 138 -3.95 9.84 -6.92
N ALA A 139 -5.16 9.35 -6.63
CA ALA A 139 -6.37 9.75 -7.35
C ALA A 139 -6.67 11.26 -7.23
N LEU A 140 -6.24 11.90 -6.14
CA LEU A 140 -6.34 13.36 -5.95
C LEU A 140 -5.19 14.15 -6.62
N GLY A 141 -4.13 13.49 -7.13
CA GLY A 141 -2.94 14.14 -7.66
C GLY A 141 -2.13 14.89 -6.60
N LEU A 142 -2.11 14.40 -5.36
CA LEU A 142 -1.51 15.08 -4.19
C LEU A 142 -0.25 14.37 -3.67
N GLU A 143 0.40 13.52 -4.46
CA GLU A 143 1.53 12.69 -4.03
C GLU A 143 2.73 13.50 -3.53
N GLU A 144 2.95 14.67 -4.11
CA GLU A 144 4.07 15.55 -3.75
C GLU A 144 3.77 16.44 -2.53
N GLU A 145 2.48 16.62 -2.21
CA GLU A 145 2.04 17.53 -1.15
C GLU A 145 1.67 16.79 0.14
N VAL A 146 1.12 15.58 0.03
CA VAL A 146 0.72 14.79 1.18
C VAL A 146 1.94 14.09 1.78
N LEU A 147 2.27 14.41 3.04
CA LEU A 147 3.38 13.78 3.76
C LEU A 147 2.92 12.72 4.75
N ALA A 148 1.70 12.83 5.25
CA ALA A 148 1.18 11.92 6.27
C ALA A 148 -0.21 11.40 5.95
N LEU A 149 -0.47 10.18 6.42
CA LEU A 149 -1.78 9.55 6.48
C LEU A 149 -2.15 9.35 7.94
N VAL A 150 -3.34 9.83 8.34
CA VAL A 150 -3.90 9.67 9.68
C VAL A 150 -5.22 8.92 9.57
N TYR A 151 -5.36 7.82 10.30
CA TYR A 151 -6.48 6.90 10.16
C TYR A 151 -6.79 6.17 11.48
N PRO A 152 -8.03 5.70 11.69
CA PRO A 152 -8.41 4.95 12.89
C PRO A 152 -7.49 3.74 13.12
N ASP A 153 -7.04 3.54 14.37
CA ASP A 153 -6.25 2.36 14.73
C ASP A 153 -7.15 1.13 14.83
N SER A 154 -6.90 0.11 14.03
CA SER A 154 -7.65 -1.16 14.03
C SER A 154 -7.51 -1.98 15.33
N ARG A 155 -6.54 -1.63 16.21
CA ARG A 155 -6.21 -2.38 17.44
C ARG A 155 -6.64 -1.67 18.72
N GLY A 156 -7.42 -0.60 18.64
CA GLY A 156 -7.88 0.16 19.79
C GLY A 156 -8.44 1.51 19.43
N GLU A 157 -8.87 2.26 20.45
CA GLU A 157 -9.29 3.64 20.26
C GLU A 157 -8.12 4.54 19.83
N GLY A 158 -8.41 5.62 19.11
CA GLY A 158 -7.44 6.58 18.63
C GLY A 158 -7.00 6.33 17.18
N TYR A 159 -5.80 6.81 16.83
CA TYR A 159 -5.36 6.91 15.46
C TYR A 159 -3.96 6.36 15.22
N GLY A 160 -3.75 5.78 14.03
CA GLY A 160 -2.44 5.57 13.44
C GLY A 160 -2.04 6.78 12.60
N MET A 161 -0.77 7.15 12.67
CA MET A 161 -0.16 8.20 11.86
C MET A 161 1.05 7.60 11.15
N ARG A 162 1.12 7.68 9.83
CA ARG A 162 2.26 7.15 9.06
C ARG A 162 2.70 8.11 7.96
N ARG A 163 3.97 8.02 7.59
CA ARG A 163 4.49 8.70 6.40
C ARG A 163 3.76 8.22 5.14
N PHE A 164 3.51 9.13 4.24
CA PHE A 164 3.20 8.78 2.87
C PHE A 164 4.51 8.72 2.06
N ASN A 165 4.66 7.71 1.20
CA ASN A 165 5.87 7.46 0.39
C ASN A 165 7.19 7.47 1.17
N ASP A 166 7.16 7.11 2.46
CA ASP A 166 8.31 7.14 3.38
C ASP A 166 9.04 8.50 3.43
N ASP A 167 8.29 9.58 3.33
CA ASP A 167 8.84 10.94 3.30
C ASP A 167 9.62 11.27 4.58
N GLN A 168 10.90 11.54 4.43
CA GLN A 168 11.83 11.75 5.53
C GLN A 168 11.65 13.11 6.23
N ARG A 169 10.84 14.02 5.69
CA ARG A 169 10.46 15.27 6.36
C ARG A 169 9.60 15.03 7.61
N LEU A 170 9.00 13.84 7.75
CA LEU A 170 8.31 13.44 8.98
C LEU A 170 9.11 12.40 9.76
N ASP A 171 9.15 12.56 11.07
CA ASP A 171 9.77 11.63 12.01
C ASP A 171 8.90 11.40 13.24
N PHE A 172 8.09 10.40 13.19
CA PHE A 172 7.18 10.06 14.28
C PHE A 172 7.89 9.48 15.52
N SER A 173 9.18 9.13 15.47
CA SER A 173 9.93 8.74 16.67
C SER A 173 10.04 9.88 17.68
N ARG A 174 9.99 11.14 17.21
CA ARG A 174 10.00 12.34 18.06
C ARG A 174 8.80 12.45 19.00
N LEU A 175 7.79 11.61 18.80
CA LEU A 175 6.58 11.59 19.62
C LEU A 175 6.64 10.59 20.78
N GLU A 176 7.72 9.82 20.92
CA GLU A 176 7.83 8.72 21.89
C GLU A 176 7.52 9.15 23.35
N GLU A 177 7.89 10.38 23.70
CA GLU A 177 7.68 10.92 25.05
C GLU A 177 6.30 11.58 25.27
N GLU A 178 5.46 11.66 24.25
CA GLU A 178 4.11 12.23 24.38
C GLU A 178 3.18 11.27 25.13
N ALA A 179 2.47 11.78 26.12
CA ALA A 179 1.69 10.97 27.08
C ALA A 179 0.58 10.12 26.45
N ASP A 180 0.06 10.55 25.31
CA ASP A 180 -1.01 9.89 24.55
C ASP A 180 -0.48 9.01 23.40
N ILE A 181 0.83 8.89 23.24
CA ILE A 181 1.43 7.99 22.26
C ILE A 181 1.54 6.59 22.85
N ARG A 182 0.88 5.63 22.22
CA ARG A 182 0.94 4.21 22.60
C ARG A 182 2.10 3.47 21.93
N PHE A 183 2.55 3.96 20.80
CA PHE A 183 3.62 3.37 20.00
C PHE A 183 4.22 4.41 19.07
N ALA A 184 5.55 4.50 19.03
CA ALA A 184 6.29 5.22 18.00
C ALA A 184 7.43 4.30 17.50
N HIS A 185 7.48 4.11 16.19
CA HIS A 185 8.54 3.26 15.63
C HIS A 185 9.86 4.00 15.60
N ALA A 186 10.95 3.35 16.05
CA ALA A 186 12.27 3.96 16.18
C ALA A 186 12.83 4.57 14.86
N ARG A 187 12.39 4.08 13.70
CA ARG A 187 12.72 4.67 12.38
C ARG A 187 11.78 5.81 11.97
N GLY A 188 10.83 6.19 12.82
CA GLY A 188 9.97 7.35 12.65
C GLY A 188 8.93 7.27 11.52
N PHE A 189 8.68 6.12 10.91
CA PHE A 189 7.72 6.04 9.79
C PHE A 189 6.26 5.89 10.22
N ILE A 190 6.00 5.51 11.47
CA ILE A 190 4.65 5.33 12.01
C ILE A 190 4.62 5.58 13.52
N ALA A 191 3.53 6.18 14.00
CA ALA A 191 3.16 6.22 15.41
C ALA A 191 1.66 5.93 15.60
N LYS A 192 1.27 5.58 16.82
CA LYS A 192 -0.11 5.35 17.23
C LYS A 192 -0.41 6.13 18.50
N THR A 193 -1.51 6.84 18.51
CA THR A 193 -2.00 7.63 19.65
C THR A 193 -3.34 7.11 20.17
N SER A 194 -3.60 7.32 21.45
CA SER A 194 -4.94 7.14 22.04
C SER A 194 -5.85 8.36 21.85
N SER A 195 -5.29 9.50 21.42
CA SER A 195 -6.09 10.70 21.19
C SER A 195 -7.08 10.53 20.04
N THR A 196 -8.28 11.08 20.22
CA THR A 196 -9.33 11.18 19.19
C THR A 196 -9.60 12.64 18.80
N GLU A 197 -8.94 13.59 19.43
CA GLU A 197 -9.14 15.02 19.19
C GLU A 197 -8.37 15.50 17.97
N ILE A 198 -9.05 16.08 16.99
CA ILE A 198 -8.46 16.51 15.71
C ILE A 198 -7.31 17.50 15.92
N GLU A 199 -7.48 18.50 16.77
CA GLU A 199 -6.44 19.51 17.02
C GLU A 199 -5.20 18.89 17.69
N ARG A 200 -5.40 17.88 18.53
CA ARG A 200 -4.29 17.12 19.10
C ARG A 200 -3.56 16.31 18.03
N LEU A 201 -4.30 15.66 17.13
CA LEU A 201 -3.72 14.92 16.00
C LEU A 201 -2.88 15.84 15.11
N LYS A 202 -3.40 17.02 14.74
CA LYS A 202 -2.66 18.04 13.99
C LYS A 202 -1.38 18.46 14.71
N THR A 203 -1.46 18.70 16.03
CA THR A 203 -0.29 19.05 16.84
C THR A 203 0.77 17.96 16.83
N LEU A 204 0.38 16.69 17.00
CA LEU A 204 1.31 15.55 16.94
C LEU A 204 2.00 15.45 15.57
N VAL A 205 1.21 15.54 14.50
CA VAL A 205 1.78 15.48 13.15
C VAL A 205 2.72 16.65 12.87
N SER A 206 2.36 17.88 13.32
CA SER A 206 3.26 19.04 13.22
C SER A 206 4.55 18.86 14.01
N LYS A 207 4.50 18.28 15.20
CA LYS A 207 5.69 18.00 16.03
C LYS A 207 6.61 16.96 15.38
N ALA A 208 6.06 16.02 14.61
CA ALA A 208 6.83 15.05 13.86
C ALA A 208 7.55 15.65 12.64
N TYR A 209 7.16 16.83 12.18
CA TYR A 209 7.78 17.48 11.02
C TYR A 209 9.19 17.99 11.36
N ARG A 210 10.12 17.73 10.43
CA ARG A 210 11.48 18.25 10.43
C ARG A 210 11.53 19.42 9.45
N ALA A 211 11.64 20.64 9.98
CA ALA A 211 11.90 21.82 9.17
C ALA A 211 13.28 21.74 8.49
#